data_1f9618993eae6ca663f8f79843fa2ea7
#
_entry.id   1f9618993eae6ca663f8f79843fa2ea7
#
_cell.length_a   1.000
_cell.length_b   1.000
_cell.length_c   1.000
_cell.angle_alpha   90.00
_cell.angle_beta   90.00
_cell.angle_gamma   90.00
#
_symmetry.space_group_name_H-M   'P 1'
#
loop_
_entity.id
_entity.type
_entity.pdbx_description
1 polymer ?
#
loop_
_entity_poly.entity_id
_entity_poly.type
_entity_poly.pdbx_seq_one_letter_code
_entity_poly.pdbx_strand_id
1 'polypeptide(L)'
;MSEKIVQLNEEIIKGQLKELVRGSVEETLNELLEKESESLTQAARYERSEARQGYRSGHYDRNLTTTSGDVTLHMPRLKGVSFETVIIERYRRRESSVEEALIEMYLAGVSVRRVEDITEALWGSKVSPATISELNKKAYVHIEDWRNRPLQGGRYGYFR
;
A
#
# COMPACT_ATOMS: atom_id res chain seq x y z
N MET A 1 28.21 10.16 43.14
CA MET A 1 27.64 10.56 41.83
C MET A 1 26.73 9.44 41.37
N SER A 2 25.43 9.66 41.38
CA SER A 2 24.55 8.67 40.81
C SER A 2 24.61 8.81 39.29
N GLU A 3 25.17 7.82 38.63
CA GLU A 3 24.99 7.66 37.20
C GLU A 3 23.50 7.57 36.91
N LYS A 4 22.97 8.58 36.22
CA LYS A 4 21.66 8.49 35.65
C LYS A 4 21.70 7.42 34.53
N ILE A 5 21.33 6.20 34.90
CA ILE A 5 21.04 5.17 33.92
C ILE A 5 19.85 5.69 33.10
N VAL A 6 20.11 6.17 31.90
CA VAL A 6 19.06 6.53 30.96
C VAL A 6 18.41 5.21 30.55
N GLN A 7 17.27 4.89 31.14
CA GLN A 7 16.44 3.79 30.69
C GLN A 7 15.92 4.17 29.30
N LEU A 8 16.48 3.55 28.28
CA LEU A 8 15.96 3.60 26.92
C LEU A 8 14.57 2.92 26.92
N ASN A 9 13.52 3.71 26.72
CA ASN A 9 12.19 3.16 26.53
C ASN A 9 12.06 2.67 25.10
N GLU A 10 12.22 1.36 24.91
CA GLU A 10 12.16 0.72 23.58
C GLU A 10 10.84 1.00 22.84
N GLU A 11 9.72 1.10 23.55
CA GLU A 11 8.41 1.36 22.93
C GLU A 11 8.33 2.77 22.34
N ILE A 12 8.86 3.76 23.06
CA ILE A 12 8.93 5.15 22.57
C ILE A 12 9.84 5.23 21.34
N ILE A 13 11.00 4.58 21.39
CA ILE A 13 11.95 4.57 20.27
C ILE A 13 11.35 3.87 19.05
N LYS A 14 10.72 2.72 19.21
CA LYS A 14 10.03 2.02 18.14
C LYS A 14 8.92 2.85 17.53
N GLY A 15 8.12 3.53 18.36
CA GLY A 15 7.07 4.45 17.91
C GLY A 15 7.62 5.62 17.09
N GLN A 16 8.68 6.25 17.54
CA GLN A 16 9.33 7.36 16.85
C GLN A 16 9.98 6.92 15.53
N LEU A 17 10.65 5.76 15.51
CA LEU A 17 11.22 5.20 14.28
C LEU A 17 10.14 4.84 13.26
N LYS A 18 9.04 4.25 13.71
CA LYS A 18 7.92 3.90 12.84
C LYS A 18 7.31 5.15 12.20
N GLU A 19 7.12 6.21 12.97
CA GLU A 19 6.60 7.49 12.47
C GLU A 19 7.58 8.18 11.52
N LEU A 20 8.88 8.14 11.80
CA LEU A 20 9.91 8.66 10.93
C LEU A 20 9.91 7.95 9.57
N VAL A 21 9.84 6.61 9.58
CA VAL A 21 9.79 5.81 8.35
C VAL A 21 8.51 6.09 7.57
N ARG A 22 7.35 6.12 8.23
CA ARG A 22 6.06 6.45 7.61
C ARG A 22 6.10 7.83 6.96
N GLY A 23 6.55 8.84 7.70
CA GLY A 23 6.66 10.21 7.20
C GLY A 23 7.63 10.33 6.02
N SER A 24 8.76 9.64 6.06
CA SER A 24 9.71 9.61 4.95
C SER A 24 9.14 8.96 3.69
N VAL A 25 8.38 7.87 3.84
CA VAL A 25 7.67 7.22 2.72
C VAL A 25 6.62 8.16 2.13
N GLU A 26 5.81 8.81 2.97
CA GLU A 26 4.78 9.76 2.55
C GLU A 26 5.39 10.95 1.77
N GLU A 27 6.42 11.56 2.31
CA GLU A 27 7.12 12.69 1.68
C GLU A 27 7.72 12.29 0.33
N THR A 28 8.43 11.15 0.29
CA THR A 28 9.06 10.65 -0.94
C THR A 28 8.03 10.37 -2.03
N LEU A 29 6.92 9.71 -1.71
CA LEU A 29 5.87 9.43 -2.67
C LEU A 29 5.22 10.72 -3.20
N ASN A 30 4.96 11.69 -2.32
CA ASN A 30 4.40 12.97 -2.71
C ASN A 30 5.35 13.79 -3.60
N GLU A 31 6.66 13.77 -3.31
CA GLU A 31 7.67 14.39 -4.19
C GLU A 31 7.73 13.73 -5.57
N LEU A 32 7.65 12.41 -5.63
CA LEU A 32 7.65 11.67 -6.90
C LEU A 32 6.41 12.01 -7.74
N LEU A 33 5.22 12.05 -7.12
CA LEU A 33 3.97 12.45 -7.78
C LEU A 33 4.04 13.88 -8.32
N GLU A 34 4.66 14.79 -7.58
CA GLU A 34 4.85 16.16 -8.00
C GLU A 34 5.81 16.25 -9.21
N LYS A 35 6.96 15.55 -9.16
CA LYS A 35 7.91 15.48 -10.28
C LYS A 35 7.28 14.87 -11.54
N GLU A 36 6.47 13.83 -11.39
CA GLU A 36 5.74 13.21 -12.49
C GLU A 36 4.75 14.21 -13.13
N SER A 37 4.04 14.98 -12.30
CA SER A 37 3.14 16.02 -12.78
C SER A 37 3.87 17.15 -13.53
N GLU A 38 5.08 17.51 -13.09
CA GLU A 38 5.95 18.48 -13.76
C GLU A 38 6.39 17.96 -15.14
N SER A 39 6.79 16.71 -15.19
CA SER A 39 7.18 16.05 -16.44
C SER A 39 6.02 16.01 -17.45
N LEU A 40 4.82 15.67 -17.00
CA LEU A 40 3.64 15.57 -17.86
C LEU A 40 3.15 16.94 -18.35
N THR A 41 3.24 17.99 -17.53
CA THR A 41 2.85 19.35 -17.91
C THR A 41 3.94 20.08 -18.69
N GLN A 42 5.17 19.56 -18.71
CA GLN A 42 6.38 20.20 -19.25
C GLN A 42 6.62 21.60 -18.69
N ALA A 43 6.22 21.81 -17.43
CA ALA A 43 6.42 23.07 -16.74
C ALA A 43 6.51 22.85 -15.23
N ALA A 44 7.50 23.47 -14.59
CA ALA A 44 7.61 23.52 -13.15
C ALA A 44 6.46 24.33 -12.52
N ARG A 45 6.32 24.21 -11.20
CA ARG A 45 5.32 24.94 -10.45
C ARG A 45 5.54 26.46 -10.61
N TYR A 46 4.50 27.20 -11.03
CA TYR A 46 4.52 28.63 -11.33
C TYR A 46 5.36 29.05 -12.54
N GLU A 47 5.95 28.13 -13.29
CA GLU A 47 6.68 28.44 -14.53
C GLU A 47 5.70 28.81 -15.67
N ARG A 48 6.04 29.84 -16.44
CA ARG A 48 5.35 30.19 -17.69
C ARG A 48 6.22 29.73 -18.84
N SER A 49 5.84 28.63 -19.48
CA SER A 49 6.54 28.07 -20.64
C SER A 49 5.58 27.94 -21.82
N GLU A 50 6.06 28.28 -23.03
CA GLU A 50 5.31 28.05 -24.27
C GLU A 50 5.12 26.56 -24.60
N ALA A 51 6.02 25.72 -24.08
CA ALA A 51 5.95 24.26 -24.24
C ALA A 51 4.93 23.59 -23.29
N ARG A 52 4.24 24.34 -22.46
CA ARG A 52 3.33 23.85 -21.46
C ARG A 52 2.13 23.13 -22.08
N GLN A 53 1.98 21.83 -21.78
CA GLN A 53 0.91 21.00 -22.33
C GLN A 53 -0.34 20.94 -21.46
N GLY A 54 -0.23 21.34 -20.19
CA GLY A 54 -1.35 21.26 -19.24
C GLY A 54 -1.22 22.25 -18.08
N TYR A 55 -2.28 22.37 -17.31
CA TYR A 55 -2.36 23.25 -16.15
C TYR A 55 -2.67 22.46 -14.89
N ARG A 56 -2.08 22.88 -13.77
CA ARG A 56 -2.40 22.34 -12.45
C ARG A 56 -3.74 22.90 -11.98
N SER A 57 -4.59 22.03 -11.46
CA SER A 57 -5.92 22.37 -10.95
C SER A 57 -6.08 21.95 -9.47
N GLY A 58 -5.00 22.03 -8.69
CA GLY A 58 -4.97 21.63 -7.30
C GLY A 58 -4.62 20.15 -7.11
N HIS A 59 -4.94 19.63 -5.94
CA HIS A 59 -4.70 18.25 -5.54
C HIS A 59 -5.97 17.65 -4.92
N TYR A 60 -6.00 16.36 -4.80
CA TYR A 60 -6.94 15.65 -3.93
C TYR A 60 -6.18 14.61 -3.10
N ASP A 61 -6.65 14.39 -1.90
CA ASP A 61 -6.02 13.45 -0.99
C ASP A 61 -6.53 12.03 -1.22
N ARG A 62 -5.61 11.09 -1.17
CA ARG A 62 -5.87 9.66 -1.28
C ARG A 62 -5.02 8.93 -0.27
N ASN A 63 -5.64 8.03 0.51
CA ASN A 63 -4.91 7.21 1.46
C ASN A 63 -4.40 5.93 0.80
N LEU A 64 -3.17 5.57 1.14
CA LEU A 64 -2.53 4.33 0.77
C LEU A 64 -2.01 3.62 2.02
N THR A 65 -2.44 2.38 2.25
CA THR A 65 -1.90 1.54 3.32
C THR A 65 -0.61 0.87 2.85
N THR A 66 0.47 1.15 3.54
CA THR A 66 1.79 0.57 3.31
C THR A 66 2.24 -0.28 4.49
N THR A 67 3.32 -1.05 4.32
CA THR A 67 3.97 -1.78 5.42
C THR A 67 4.54 -0.86 6.49
N SER A 68 4.72 0.43 6.19
CA SER A 68 5.16 1.46 7.15
C SER A 68 4.01 2.19 7.84
N GLY A 69 2.76 1.89 7.48
CA GLY A 69 1.54 2.52 7.96
C GLY A 69 0.75 3.22 6.86
N ASP A 70 -0.33 3.89 7.24
CA ASP A 70 -1.14 4.66 6.31
C ASP A 70 -0.45 5.98 5.96
N VAL A 71 -0.35 6.27 4.67
CA VAL A 71 0.20 7.51 4.13
C VAL A 71 -0.84 8.25 3.31
N THR A 72 -0.78 9.56 3.33
CA THR A 72 -1.65 10.44 2.55
C THR A 72 -0.93 10.92 1.30
N LEU A 73 -1.49 10.60 0.14
CA LEU A 73 -0.97 10.99 -1.15
C LEU A 73 -1.72 12.23 -1.66
N HIS A 74 -0.98 13.27 -1.99
CA HIS A 74 -1.51 14.48 -2.61
C HIS A 74 -1.50 14.33 -4.13
N MET A 75 -2.57 13.72 -4.66
CA MET A 75 -2.69 13.40 -6.08
C MET A 75 -2.91 14.67 -6.90
N PRO A 76 -2.00 15.02 -7.83
CA PRO A 76 -2.17 16.22 -8.67
C PRO A 76 -3.40 16.11 -9.57
N ARG A 77 -4.13 17.22 -9.70
CA ARG A 77 -5.18 17.38 -10.71
C ARG A 77 -4.64 18.21 -11.84
N LEU A 78 -4.65 17.67 -13.05
CA LEU A 78 -4.21 18.33 -14.25
C LEU A 78 -5.40 18.61 -15.18
N LYS A 79 -5.36 19.76 -15.86
CA LYS A 79 -6.26 20.11 -16.96
C LYS A 79 -5.49 20.12 -18.27
N GLY A 80 -6.07 19.56 -19.32
CA GLY A 80 -5.45 19.44 -20.63
C GLY A 80 -4.59 18.21 -20.86
N VAL A 81 -4.14 17.55 -19.77
CA VAL A 81 -3.40 16.29 -19.81
C VAL A 81 -4.03 15.34 -18.79
N SER A 82 -4.19 14.07 -19.17
CA SER A 82 -4.61 13.03 -18.23
C SER A 82 -3.46 12.69 -17.29
N PHE A 83 -3.69 12.74 -15.97
CA PHE A 83 -2.71 12.30 -14.98
C PHE A 83 -2.95 10.82 -14.65
N GLU A 84 -2.19 9.97 -15.32
CA GLU A 84 -2.09 8.56 -15.02
C GLU A 84 -0.69 8.28 -14.49
N THR A 85 -0.58 8.18 -13.17
CA THR A 85 0.71 7.94 -12.54
C THR A 85 1.19 6.50 -12.73
N VAL A 86 2.48 6.34 -13.05
CA VAL A 86 3.17 5.03 -13.06
C VAL A 86 3.63 4.61 -11.66
N ILE A 87 3.66 5.55 -10.70
CA ILE A 87 4.15 5.31 -9.34
C ILE A 87 3.16 4.44 -8.56
N ILE A 88 1.86 4.69 -8.73
CA ILE A 88 0.80 4.02 -8.00
C ILE A 88 -0.31 3.62 -8.97
N GLU A 89 -0.59 2.32 -9.04
CA GLU A 89 -1.70 1.81 -9.85
C GLU A 89 -3.02 2.53 -9.56
N ARG A 90 -3.77 2.78 -10.60
CA ARG A 90 -5.08 3.39 -10.50
C ARG A 90 -5.99 2.58 -9.57
N TYR A 91 -6.64 3.27 -8.64
CA TYR A 91 -7.52 2.69 -7.60
C TYR A 91 -6.86 1.81 -6.55
N ARG A 92 -5.55 1.65 -6.56
CA ARG A 92 -4.86 0.91 -5.50
C ARG A 92 -4.96 1.65 -4.18
N ARG A 93 -5.44 0.98 -3.15
CA ARG A 93 -5.59 1.52 -1.78
C ARG A 93 -4.56 0.96 -0.81
N ARG A 94 -3.84 -0.09 -1.21
CA ARG A 94 -2.85 -0.80 -0.40
C ARG A 94 -1.65 -1.18 -1.24
N GLU A 95 -0.52 -1.24 -0.59
CA GLU A 95 0.70 -1.83 -1.15
C GLU A 95 0.49 -3.32 -1.43
N SER A 96 1.12 -3.87 -2.47
CA SER A 96 0.96 -5.30 -2.83
C SER A 96 1.38 -6.24 -1.72
N SER A 97 2.49 -5.93 -1.05
CA SER A 97 2.97 -6.72 0.10
C SER A 97 1.96 -6.79 1.25
N VAL A 98 1.18 -5.72 1.48
CA VAL A 98 0.09 -5.72 2.46
C VAL A 98 -1.04 -6.64 2.00
N GLU A 99 -1.44 -6.59 0.73
CA GLU A 99 -2.49 -7.47 0.20
C GLU A 99 -2.07 -8.94 0.25
N GLU A 100 -0.84 -9.24 -0.13
CA GLU A 100 -0.26 -10.60 -0.07
C GLU A 100 -0.24 -11.13 1.36
N ALA A 101 0.22 -10.34 2.32
CA ALA A 101 0.23 -10.74 3.73
C ALA A 101 -1.18 -11.02 4.27
N LEU A 102 -2.18 -10.23 3.89
CA LEU A 102 -3.57 -10.46 4.28
C LEU A 102 -4.13 -11.76 3.70
N ILE A 103 -3.83 -12.06 2.45
CA ILE A 103 -4.21 -13.30 1.78
C ILE A 103 -3.55 -14.51 2.47
N GLU A 104 -2.26 -14.42 2.77
CA GLU A 104 -1.53 -15.47 3.48
C GLU A 104 -2.08 -15.72 4.88
N MET A 105 -2.39 -14.68 5.65
CA MET A 105 -3.03 -14.81 6.96
C MET A 105 -4.38 -15.55 6.86
N TYR A 106 -5.17 -15.21 5.85
CA TYR A 106 -6.45 -15.86 5.61
C TYR A 106 -6.29 -17.34 5.25
N LEU A 107 -5.37 -17.65 4.32
CA LEU A 107 -5.08 -19.04 3.91
C LEU A 107 -4.51 -19.87 5.05
N ALA A 108 -3.77 -19.27 5.97
CA ALA A 108 -3.28 -19.89 7.19
C ALA A 108 -4.39 -20.12 8.24
N GLY A 109 -5.63 -19.72 7.97
CA GLY A 109 -6.76 -19.92 8.86
C GLY A 109 -6.88 -18.90 9.99
N VAL A 110 -6.22 -17.76 9.89
CA VAL A 110 -6.33 -16.67 10.87
C VAL A 110 -7.73 -16.07 10.79
N SER A 111 -8.43 -15.97 11.93
CA SER A 111 -9.76 -15.37 11.97
C SER A 111 -9.72 -13.89 11.62
N VAL A 112 -10.80 -13.37 11.03
CA VAL A 112 -10.90 -11.96 10.62
C VAL A 112 -10.60 -10.99 11.76
N ARG A 113 -11.09 -11.27 12.96
CA ARG A 113 -10.78 -10.45 14.16
C ARG A 113 -9.30 -10.45 14.48
N ARG A 114 -8.66 -11.61 14.38
CA ARG A 114 -7.24 -11.73 14.64
C ARG A 114 -6.40 -10.99 13.59
N VAL A 115 -6.86 -10.96 12.34
CA VAL A 115 -6.21 -10.18 11.27
C VAL A 115 -6.24 -8.70 11.59
N GLU A 116 -7.35 -8.15 12.10
CA GLU A 116 -7.43 -6.75 12.53
C GLU A 116 -6.38 -6.41 13.60
N ASP A 117 -6.27 -7.25 14.64
CA ASP A 117 -5.29 -7.07 15.72
C ASP A 117 -3.85 -7.15 15.21
N ILE A 118 -3.58 -8.10 14.31
CA ILE A 118 -2.25 -8.28 13.72
C ILE A 118 -1.87 -7.09 12.85
N THR A 119 -2.78 -6.61 12.00
CA THR A 119 -2.51 -5.46 11.13
C THR A 119 -2.32 -4.17 11.91
N GLU A 120 -3.09 -3.97 12.99
CA GLU A 120 -2.89 -2.85 13.89
C GLU A 120 -1.51 -2.90 14.57
N ALA A 121 -1.11 -4.07 15.04
CA ALA A 121 0.19 -4.26 15.69
C ALA A 121 1.37 -4.09 14.72
N LEU A 122 1.27 -4.62 13.49
CA LEU A 122 2.35 -4.58 12.50
C LEU A 122 2.46 -3.22 11.80
N TRP A 123 1.35 -2.67 11.36
CA TRP A 123 1.32 -1.50 10.47
C TRP A 123 0.65 -0.27 11.07
N GLY A 124 0.03 -0.41 12.26
CA GLY A 124 -0.69 0.68 12.91
C GLY A 124 -2.03 1.03 12.26
N SER A 125 -2.51 0.20 11.32
CA SER A 125 -3.80 0.39 10.65
C SER A 125 -4.68 -0.85 10.79
N LYS A 126 -5.98 -0.62 11.03
CA LYS A 126 -6.99 -1.70 11.08
C LYS A 126 -7.51 -2.00 9.69
N VAL A 127 -7.46 -3.25 9.30
CA VAL A 127 -8.07 -3.72 8.06
C VAL A 127 -9.49 -4.19 8.35
N SER A 128 -10.47 -3.59 7.67
CA SER A 128 -11.87 -3.94 7.90
C SER A 128 -12.22 -5.37 7.45
N PRO A 129 -13.21 -6.04 8.07
CA PRO A 129 -13.71 -7.34 7.64
C PRO A 129 -14.14 -7.38 6.18
N ALA A 130 -14.73 -6.29 5.68
CA ALA A 130 -15.13 -6.15 4.28
C ALA A 130 -13.93 -6.24 3.33
N THR A 131 -12.79 -5.65 3.70
CA THR A 131 -11.55 -5.73 2.95
C THR A 131 -11.04 -7.16 2.83
N ILE A 132 -11.06 -7.91 3.94
CA ILE A 132 -10.63 -9.32 3.95
C ILE A 132 -11.55 -10.15 3.06
N SER A 133 -12.84 -9.89 3.08
CA SER A 133 -13.82 -10.54 2.20
C SER A 133 -13.58 -10.25 0.71
N GLU A 134 -13.19 -9.02 0.36
CA GLU A 134 -12.83 -8.66 -1.02
C GLU A 134 -11.55 -9.36 -1.49
N LEU A 135 -10.53 -9.40 -0.63
CA LEU A 135 -9.27 -10.09 -0.92
C LEU A 135 -9.47 -11.60 -1.05
N ASN A 136 -10.36 -12.15 -0.24
CA ASN A 136 -10.75 -13.55 -0.32
C ASN A 136 -11.36 -13.89 -1.69
N LYS A 137 -12.21 -13.04 -2.25
CA LYS A 137 -12.73 -13.24 -3.60
C LYS A 137 -11.63 -13.27 -4.65
N LYS A 138 -10.60 -12.42 -4.54
CA LYS A 138 -9.43 -12.44 -5.42
C LYS A 138 -8.62 -13.74 -5.27
N ALA A 139 -8.42 -14.21 -4.04
CA ALA A 139 -7.73 -15.47 -3.76
C ALA A 139 -8.51 -16.69 -4.32
N TYR A 140 -9.84 -16.63 -4.30
CA TYR A 140 -10.68 -17.72 -4.80
C TYR A 140 -10.48 -18.00 -6.29
N VAL A 141 -10.19 -17.00 -7.11
CA VAL A 141 -9.88 -17.18 -8.53
C VAL A 141 -8.66 -18.10 -8.70
N HIS A 142 -7.61 -17.85 -7.96
CA HIS A 142 -6.40 -18.70 -7.98
C HIS A 142 -6.63 -20.10 -7.43
N ILE A 143 -7.49 -20.22 -6.42
CA ILE A 143 -7.87 -21.52 -5.85
C ILE A 143 -8.69 -22.34 -6.84
N GLU A 144 -9.62 -21.71 -7.57
CA GLU A 144 -10.41 -22.39 -8.59
C GLU A 144 -9.55 -22.83 -9.78
N ASP A 145 -8.66 -21.99 -10.26
CA ASP A 145 -7.69 -22.36 -11.30
C ASP A 145 -6.83 -23.55 -10.86
N TRP A 146 -6.37 -23.54 -9.61
CA TRP A 146 -5.63 -24.67 -9.06
C TRP A 146 -6.47 -25.95 -8.95
N ARG A 147 -7.73 -25.86 -8.52
CA ARG A 147 -8.67 -26.99 -8.43
C ARG A 147 -9.02 -27.58 -9.79
N ASN A 148 -9.17 -26.73 -10.79
CA ASN A 148 -9.58 -27.12 -12.13
C ASN A 148 -8.39 -27.45 -13.07
N ARG A 149 -7.14 -27.31 -12.57
CA ARG A 149 -5.98 -27.66 -13.37
C ARG A 149 -6.00 -29.13 -13.80
N PRO A 150 -5.67 -29.45 -15.06
CA PRO A 150 -5.56 -30.82 -15.52
C PRO A 150 -4.45 -31.54 -14.74
N LEU A 151 -4.79 -32.69 -14.15
CA LEU A 151 -3.83 -33.53 -13.45
C LEU A 151 -2.98 -34.25 -14.50
N GLN A 152 -1.76 -33.75 -14.74
CA GLN A 152 -0.81 -34.40 -15.64
C GLN A 152 0.04 -35.40 -14.87
N GLY A 153 -0.01 -36.67 -15.33
CA GLY A 153 1.00 -37.67 -15.02
C GLY A 153 0.92 -38.41 -13.68
N GLY A 154 -0.20 -38.42 -12.99
CA GLY A 154 -0.37 -39.20 -11.76
C GLY A 154 -0.97 -40.58 -12.02
N ARG A 155 -0.29 -41.67 -11.66
CA ARG A 155 -0.93 -42.98 -11.45
C ARG A 155 -1.71 -42.91 -10.12
N TYR A 156 -3.03 -42.87 -10.22
CA TYR A 156 -3.90 -42.96 -9.04
C TYR A 156 -4.06 -44.43 -8.67
N GLY A 157 -3.41 -44.85 -7.59
CA GLY A 157 -3.69 -46.15 -6.97
C GLY A 157 -5.05 -46.09 -6.27
N TYR A 158 -5.99 -46.91 -6.70
CA TYR A 158 -7.20 -47.15 -5.91
C TYR A 158 -6.80 -47.98 -4.67
N PHE A 159 -6.88 -47.35 -3.49
CA PHE A 159 -6.87 -48.11 -2.26
C PHE A 159 -8.29 -48.68 -2.04
N ARG A 160 -8.41 -50.01 -2.05
CA ARG A 160 -9.60 -50.73 -1.58
C ARG A 160 -9.62 -50.77 -0.06
#